data_8aae0fa2df4ccdf92779f25e16c483d9
#
_entry.id   8aae0fa2df4ccdf92779f25e16c483d9
#
_cell.length_a   1.000
_cell.length_b   1.000
_cell.length_c   1.000
_cell.angle_alpha   90.00
_cell.angle_beta   90.00
_cell.angle_gamma   90.00
#
_symmetry.space_group_name_H-M   'P 1'
#
loop_
_entity.id
_entity.type
_entity.pdbx_description
1 polymer ?
#
loop_
_entity_poly.entity_id
_entity_poly.type
_entity_poly.pdbx_seq_one_letter_code
_entity_poly.pdbx_strand_id
1 'polypeptide(L)'
;MDVNAINNNNISSLNSSSVQLDKSQAKTSINGSSKEFLSLNISEYNKKRDELSLDVQSLNDGLAITKIAQNAIEKQQGYLNNIQKKLETSTNLQDKNELKQSINEDLRAFNQTAYQTKYKNESLLVNNYYDEKTTIDVGTKKQNYSIEKQDTSNYANDIFETSNSSNLNISEKIKDLSDKVSAYSSQLNNMYEKFTDFGNKLESSAKDTIKEQINLYNENQISKDRNFGKESSDFTKTNITTNAGYLAASQANIVQAQSVRLLSS
;
A
#
# COMPACT_ATOMS: atom_id res chain seq x y z
N MET A 1 2.02 14.84 19.91
CA MET A 1 0.99 14.61 18.91
C MET A 1 0.64 13.15 18.92
N ASP A 2 -0.60 12.85 19.20
CA ASP A 2 -1.11 11.52 19.49
C ASP A 2 -1.00 10.60 18.26
N VAL A 3 -0.18 9.56 18.37
CA VAL A 3 0.05 8.55 17.32
C VAL A 3 -1.10 7.52 17.27
N ASN A 4 -2.11 7.68 18.14
CA ASN A 4 -3.26 6.79 18.26
C ASN A 4 -4.37 7.02 17.20
N ALA A 5 -4.20 7.96 16.30
CA ALA A 5 -5.19 8.28 15.27
C ALA A 5 -4.90 7.66 13.90
N ILE A 6 -3.90 6.79 13.76
CA ILE A 6 -3.76 5.96 12.56
C ILE A 6 -4.71 4.79 12.69
N ASN A 7 -5.79 5.09 12.29
CA ASN A 7 -7.09 4.52 12.11
C ASN A 7 -7.10 2.98 11.98
N ASN A 8 -7.37 2.33 13.10
CA ASN A 8 -7.82 0.94 13.17
C ASN A 8 -9.12 0.66 12.38
N ASN A 9 -9.76 1.70 11.81
CA ASN A 9 -11.08 1.54 11.20
C ASN A 9 -11.06 0.73 9.89
N ASN A 10 -9.97 0.75 9.10
CA ASN A 10 -9.93 -0.06 7.87
C ASN A 10 -9.57 -1.53 8.14
N ILE A 11 -8.77 -1.79 9.17
CA ILE A 11 -8.42 -3.16 9.57
C ILE A 11 -9.59 -3.79 10.35
N SER A 12 -10.27 -2.98 11.17
CA SER A 12 -11.46 -3.42 11.91
C SER A 12 -12.63 -3.72 10.99
N SER A 13 -12.79 -2.99 9.86
CA SER A 13 -13.86 -3.27 8.91
C SER A 13 -13.66 -4.58 8.13
N LEU A 14 -12.41 -4.93 7.81
CA LEU A 14 -12.10 -6.22 7.20
C LEU A 14 -12.28 -7.39 8.19
N ASN A 15 -11.91 -7.18 9.46
CA ASN A 15 -12.00 -8.21 10.49
C ASN A 15 -13.42 -8.34 11.09
N SER A 16 -14.15 -7.24 11.24
CA SER A 16 -15.51 -7.26 11.76
C SER A 16 -16.56 -7.71 10.73
N SER A 17 -16.33 -7.46 9.43
CA SER A 17 -17.21 -7.99 8.38
C SER A 17 -17.07 -9.50 8.18
N SER A 18 -15.91 -10.07 8.54
CA SER A 18 -15.70 -11.53 8.42
C SER A 18 -16.11 -12.32 9.66
N VAL A 19 -16.28 -11.69 10.81
CA VAL A 19 -16.56 -12.37 12.10
C VAL A 19 -18.03 -12.30 12.52
N GLN A 20 -18.81 -11.34 12.03
CA GLN A 20 -20.27 -11.36 12.19
C GLN A 20 -20.95 -12.12 11.05
N LEU A 21 -20.62 -13.39 10.92
CA LEU A 21 -21.52 -14.35 10.29
C LEU A 21 -22.67 -14.59 11.26
N ASP A 22 -23.74 -13.89 11.03
CA ASP A 22 -24.99 -14.08 11.73
C ASP A 22 -25.37 -15.56 11.64
N LYS A 23 -25.42 -16.25 12.78
CA LYS A 23 -25.87 -17.64 12.88
C LYS A 23 -27.28 -17.84 12.34
N SER A 24 -28.00 -16.75 11.99
CA SER A 24 -29.35 -16.77 11.44
C SER A 24 -29.40 -17.08 9.94
N GLN A 25 -28.33 -16.88 9.17
CA GLN A 25 -28.34 -17.19 7.74
C GLN A 25 -28.01 -18.65 7.39
N ALA A 26 -27.54 -19.43 8.36
CA ALA A 26 -27.30 -20.86 8.15
C ALA A 26 -28.59 -21.72 8.12
N LYS A 27 -29.76 -21.11 8.25
CA LYS A 27 -31.07 -21.85 8.30
C LYS A 27 -31.99 -21.56 7.14
N THR A 28 -31.62 -20.78 6.13
CA THR A 28 -32.58 -20.46 5.07
C THR A 28 -32.22 -21.20 3.78
N SER A 29 -33.08 -22.17 3.49
CA SER A 29 -33.35 -22.83 2.19
C SER A 29 -32.29 -23.75 1.62
N ILE A 30 -32.27 -24.95 2.15
CA ILE A 30 -32.08 -26.10 1.25
C ILE A 30 -33.48 -26.76 1.09
N ASN A 31 -34.29 -26.16 0.24
CA ASN A 31 -35.48 -26.85 -0.27
C ASN A 31 -35.43 -26.83 -1.80
N GLY A 32 -35.27 -28.02 -2.37
CA GLY A 32 -35.71 -28.33 -3.71
C GLY A 32 -34.68 -28.20 -4.79
N SER A 33 -33.97 -29.23 -5.07
CA SER A 33 -33.72 -29.83 -6.37
C SER A 33 -32.64 -30.88 -6.23
N SER A 34 -32.88 -32.05 -6.75
CA SER A 34 -31.90 -33.13 -6.89
C SER A 34 -30.63 -32.62 -7.55
N LYS A 35 -29.72 -32.12 -6.73
CA LYS A 35 -28.36 -31.77 -7.14
C LYS A 35 -27.54 -33.03 -6.96
N GLU A 36 -26.91 -33.45 -8.03
CA GLU A 36 -25.64 -34.14 -7.98
C GLU A 36 -24.71 -33.30 -7.10
N PHE A 37 -24.68 -33.62 -5.81
CA PHE A 37 -23.66 -33.11 -4.92
C PHE A 37 -22.37 -33.77 -5.39
N LEU A 38 -21.59 -33.04 -6.17
CA LEU A 38 -20.18 -33.35 -6.40
C LEU A 38 -19.52 -33.43 -5.01
N SER A 39 -19.38 -34.65 -4.51
CA SER A 39 -18.58 -34.94 -3.32
C SER A 39 -17.16 -34.57 -3.67
N LEU A 40 -16.75 -33.34 -3.32
CA LEU A 40 -15.37 -32.93 -3.42
C LEU A 40 -14.52 -33.93 -2.66
N ASN A 41 -13.59 -34.59 -3.33
CA ASN A 41 -12.62 -35.44 -2.69
C ASN A 41 -11.83 -34.57 -1.67
N ILE A 42 -11.50 -35.11 -0.51
CA ILE A 42 -10.77 -34.38 0.54
C ILE A 42 -9.48 -33.74 -0.01
N SER A 43 -8.80 -34.39 -0.93
CA SER A 43 -7.60 -33.85 -1.59
C SER A 43 -7.90 -32.62 -2.47
N GLU A 44 -9.01 -32.60 -3.19
CA GLU A 44 -9.42 -31.47 -4.04
C GLU A 44 -9.86 -30.28 -3.19
N TYR A 45 -10.56 -30.53 -2.11
CA TYR A 45 -10.90 -29.51 -1.15
C TYR A 45 -9.66 -28.85 -0.53
N ASN A 46 -8.72 -29.65 -0.03
CA ASN A 46 -7.50 -29.13 0.58
C ASN A 46 -6.71 -28.32 -0.44
N LYS A 47 -6.60 -28.80 -1.66
CA LYS A 47 -5.93 -28.08 -2.75
C LYS A 47 -6.60 -26.72 -3.00
N LYS A 48 -7.92 -26.69 -3.16
CA LYS A 48 -8.67 -25.45 -3.43
C LYS A 48 -8.62 -24.48 -2.24
N ARG A 49 -8.70 -25.00 -1.01
CA ARG A 49 -8.51 -24.20 0.22
C ARG A 49 -7.14 -23.55 0.25
N ASP A 50 -6.09 -24.31 -0.03
CA ASP A 50 -4.70 -23.83 -0.01
C ASP A 50 -4.47 -22.79 -1.13
N GLU A 51 -5.01 -23.00 -2.32
CA GLU A 51 -4.99 -22.02 -3.42
C GLU A 51 -5.66 -20.71 -3.02
N LEU A 52 -6.87 -20.75 -2.47
CA LEU A 52 -7.57 -19.55 -2.00
C LEU A 52 -6.84 -18.85 -0.86
N SER A 53 -6.17 -19.62 0.00
CA SER A 53 -5.35 -19.07 1.09
C SER A 53 -4.14 -18.32 0.56
N LEU A 54 -3.46 -18.86 -0.46
CA LEU A 54 -2.36 -18.17 -1.15
C LEU A 54 -2.83 -16.91 -1.88
N ASP A 55 -4.01 -16.96 -2.49
CA ASP A 55 -4.61 -15.79 -3.14
C ASP A 55 -4.89 -14.67 -2.14
N VAL A 56 -5.49 -14.98 -0.98
CA VAL A 56 -5.69 -14.00 0.11
C VAL A 56 -4.37 -13.42 0.59
N GLN A 57 -3.34 -14.26 0.73
CA GLN A 57 -2.01 -13.79 1.13
C GLN A 57 -1.42 -12.83 0.09
N SER A 58 -1.47 -13.15 -1.19
CA SER A 58 -0.98 -12.30 -2.27
C SER A 58 -1.72 -10.96 -2.31
N LEU A 59 -3.05 -10.97 -2.16
CA LEU A 59 -3.88 -9.77 -2.13
C LEU A 59 -3.55 -8.89 -0.91
N ASN A 60 -3.31 -9.48 0.25
CA ASN A 60 -2.90 -8.75 1.44
C ASN A 60 -1.49 -8.16 1.31
N ASP A 61 -0.56 -8.87 0.68
CA ASP A 61 0.76 -8.34 0.33
C ASP A 61 0.61 -7.10 -0.57
N GLY A 62 -0.26 -7.16 -1.58
CA GLY A 62 -0.57 -6.04 -2.44
C GLY A 62 -1.21 -4.84 -1.72
N LEU A 63 -2.10 -5.09 -0.77
CA LEU A 63 -2.67 -4.04 0.10
C LEU A 63 -1.60 -3.40 0.99
N ALA A 64 -0.67 -4.18 1.52
CA ALA A 64 0.46 -3.66 2.28
C ALA A 64 1.36 -2.77 1.40
N ILE A 65 1.69 -3.20 0.19
CA ILE A 65 2.43 -2.41 -0.81
C ILE A 65 1.73 -1.08 -1.07
N THR A 66 0.43 -1.13 -1.33
CA THR A 66 -0.40 0.06 -1.58
C THR A 66 -0.28 1.05 -0.43
N LYS A 67 -0.45 0.59 0.81
CA LYS A 67 -0.40 1.45 1.99
C LYS A 67 0.98 2.04 2.25
N ILE A 68 2.04 1.25 2.05
CA ILE A 68 3.43 1.71 2.16
C ILE A 68 3.72 2.81 1.14
N ALA A 69 3.33 2.60 -0.13
CA ALA A 69 3.51 3.57 -1.19
C ALA A 69 2.72 4.86 -0.92
N GLN A 70 1.45 4.77 -0.54
CA GLN A 70 0.62 5.92 -0.19
C GLN A 70 1.22 6.77 0.94
N ASN A 71 1.66 6.13 2.03
CA ASN A 71 2.28 6.84 3.15
C ASN A 71 3.57 7.56 2.73
N ALA A 72 4.34 6.97 1.84
CA ALA A 72 5.56 7.59 1.33
C ALA A 72 5.25 8.77 0.40
N ILE A 73 4.25 8.64 -0.47
CA ILE A 73 3.78 9.71 -1.34
C ILE A 73 3.26 10.89 -0.50
N GLU A 74 2.49 10.65 0.55
CA GLU A 74 2.03 11.70 1.48
C GLU A 74 3.20 12.45 2.12
N LYS A 75 4.25 11.75 2.55
CA LYS A 75 5.47 12.39 3.07
C LYS A 75 6.17 13.23 2.01
N GLN A 76 6.28 12.71 0.80
CA GLN A 76 6.87 13.44 -0.33
C GLN A 76 6.07 14.71 -0.67
N GLN A 77 4.75 14.64 -0.65
CA GLN A 77 3.87 15.80 -0.80
C GLN A 77 4.11 16.82 0.31
N GLY A 78 4.31 16.37 1.55
CA GLY A 78 4.68 17.23 2.68
C GLY A 78 5.95 18.03 2.42
N TYR A 79 6.99 17.40 1.86
CA TYR A 79 8.25 18.10 1.51
C TYR A 79 8.03 19.09 0.37
N LEU A 80 7.30 18.74 -0.68
CA LEU A 80 6.97 19.68 -1.76
C LEU A 80 6.15 20.88 -1.26
N ASN A 81 5.20 20.65 -0.37
CA ASN A 81 4.44 21.72 0.26
C ASN A 81 5.32 22.65 1.11
N ASN A 82 6.31 22.09 1.81
CA ASN A 82 7.28 22.91 2.55
C ASN A 82 8.12 23.78 1.60
N ILE A 83 8.60 23.20 0.51
CA ILE A 83 9.34 23.94 -0.54
C ILE A 83 8.45 25.05 -1.11
N GLN A 84 7.20 24.76 -1.44
CA GLN A 84 6.25 25.73 -1.95
C GLN A 84 6.08 26.93 -1.00
N LYS A 85 5.86 26.68 0.29
CA LYS A 85 5.75 27.73 1.32
C LYS A 85 7.03 28.55 1.43
N LYS A 86 8.20 27.93 1.36
CA LYS A 86 9.49 28.62 1.38
C LYS A 86 9.65 29.54 0.17
N LEU A 87 9.22 29.13 -1.00
CA LEU A 87 9.25 29.95 -2.22
C LEU A 87 8.29 31.13 -2.11
N GLU A 88 7.08 30.95 -1.61
CA GLU A 88 6.07 32.00 -1.41
C GLU A 88 6.55 33.06 -0.42
N THR A 89 7.22 32.65 0.66
CA THR A 89 7.73 33.58 1.70
C THR A 89 9.09 34.19 1.33
N SER A 90 9.72 33.70 0.28
CA SER A 90 11.09 34.06 -0.10
C SER A 90 11.25 35.46 -0.67
N THR A 91 10.21 36.13 -1.09
CA THR A 91 10.25 37.46 -1.70
C THR A 91 10.92 38.50 -0.81
N ASN A 92 10.87 38.31 0.52
CA ASN A 92 11.43 39.21 1.52
C ASN A 92 12.80 38.77 2.07
N LEU A 93 13.34 37.60 1.65
CA LEU A 93 14.63 37.11 2.10
C LEU A 93 15.79 37.80 1.34
N GLN A 94 16.73 38.40 2.10
CA GLN A 94 17.93 38.99 1.53
C GLN A 94 18.93 37.94 1.08
N ASP A 95 19.02 36.80 1.73
CA ASP A 95 19.94 35.69 1.39
C ASP A 95 19.19 34.52 0.73
N LYS A 96 19.33 34.41 -0.58
CA LYS A 96 18.79 33.30 -1.37
C LYS A 96 19.60 32.01 -1.28
N ASN A 97 20.80 32.05 -0.67
CA ASN A 97 21.60 30.85 -0.44
C ASN A 97 20.99 30.02 0.69
N GLU A 98 20.53 30.66 1.76
CA GLU A 98 19.80 29.98 2.84
C GLU A 98 18.51 29.33 2.29
N LEU A 99 17.79 30.01 1.40
CA LEU A 99 16.63 29.44 0.74
C LEU A 99 16.99 28.17 -0.05
N LYS A 100 18.05 28.22 -0.86
CA LYS A 100 18.53 27.06 -1.64
C LYS A 100 18.92 25.90 -0.73
N GLN A 101 19.65 26.16 0.35
CA GLN A 101 20.04 25.13 1.32
C GLN A 101 18.80 24.48 1.94
N SER A 102 17.85 25.28 2.39
CA SER A 102 16.62 24.77 3.01
C SER A 102 15.73 23.98 2.03
N ILE A 103 15.69 24.36 0.74
CA ILE A 103 15.03 23.57 -0.30
C ILE A 103 15.78 22.24 -0.51
N ASN A 104 17.12 22.28 -0.55
CA ASN A 104 17.93 21.08 -0.76
C ASN A 104 17.79 20.06 0.40
N GLU A 105 17.56 20.52 1.64
CA GLU A 105 17.25 19.65 2.78
C GLU A 105 15.93 18.91 2.58
N ASP A 106 14.85 19.61 2.18
CA ASP A 106 13.58 18.96 1.88
C ASP A 106 13.70 17.98 0.70
N LEU A 107 14.47 18.34 -0.34
CA LEU A 107 14.70 17.45 -1.49
C LEU A 107 15.51 16.20 -1.13
N ARG A 108 16.47 16.32 -0.22
CA ARG A 108 17.19 15.14 0.33
C ARG A 108 16.24 14.24 1.08
N ALA A 109 15.38 14.78 1.96
CA ALA A 109 14.40 14.02 2.70
C ALA A 109 13.36 13.37 1.77
N PHE A 110 12.95 14.08 0.72
CA PHE A 110 12.10 13.55 -0.35
C PHE A 110 12.74 12.34 -1.04
N ASN A 111 13.98 12.47 -1.51
CA ASN A 111 14.73 11.38 -2.15
C ASN A 111 14.96 10.21 -1.18
N GLN A 112 15.35 10.50 0.05
CA GLN A 112 15.51 9.46 1.06
C GLN A 112 14.22 8.66 1.25
N THR A 113 13.06 9.33 1.28
CA THR A 113 11.75 8.67 1.33
C THR A 113 11.55 7.78 0.11
N ALA A 114 11.88 8.25 -1.10
CA ALA A 114 11.76 7.44 -2.33
C ALA A 114 12.57 6.14 -2.25
N TYR A 115 13.86 6.24 -1.90
CA TYR A 115 14.78 5.08 -1.86
C TYR A 115 14.52 4.13 -0.70
N GLN A 116 14.00 4.61 0.41
CA GLN A 116 13.67 3.79 1.59
C GLN A 116 12.31 3.11 1.47
N THR A 117 11.45 3.54 0.55
CA THR A 117 10.13 2.95 0.35
C THR A 117 10.25 1.64 -0.40
N LYS A 118 10.25 0.55 0.38
CA LYS A 118 10.44 -0.82 -0.12
C LYS A 118 9.44 -1.78 0.52
N TYR A 119 9.12 -2.84 -0.21
CA TYR A 119 8.42 -4.01 0.29
C TYR A 119 9.19 -5.27 -0.11
N LYS A 120 9.57 -6.12 0.86
CA LYS A 120 10.38 -7.35 0.61
C LYS A 120 11.60 -7.07 -0.29
N ASN A 121 12.35 -6.01 -0.02
CA ASN A 121 13.50 -5.52 -0.80
C ASN A 121 13.18 -4.95 -2.20
N GLU A 122 11.94 -4.94 -2.63
CA GLU A 122 11.53 -4.30 -3.88
C GLU A 122 11.23 -2.82 -3.64
N SER A 123 11.88 -1.95 -4.42
CA SER A 123 11.63 -0.51 -4.39
C SER A 123 10.27 -0.20 -5.02
N LEU A 124 9.47 0.66 -4.36
CA LEU A 124 8.12 0.99 -4.82
C LEU A 124 8.04 2.32 -5.57
N LEU A 125 8.94 3.28 -5.27
CA LEU A 125 8.91 4.65 -5.75
C LEU A 125 10.19 5.05 -6.52
N VAL A 126 11.07 4.10 -6.80
CA VAL A 126 12.30 4.32 -7.57
C VAL A 126 12.47 3.16 -8.53
N ASN A 127 12.86 3.47 -9.76
CA ASN A 127 13.26 2.46 -10.73
C ASN A 127 14.76 2.19 -10.57
N ASN A 128 15.12 0.97 -10.20
CA ASN A 128 16.51 0.54 -10.23
C ASN A 128 16.91 0.27 -11.67
N TYR A 129 18.07 0.76 -12.08
CA TYR A 129 18.63 0.53 -13.43
C TYR A 129 18.79 -0.96 -13.77
N TYR A 130 18.89 -1.82 -12.75
CA TYR A 130 19.01 -3.28 -12.87
C TYR A 130 17.68 -4.02 -12.72
N ASP A 131 16.59 -3.30 -12.39
CA ASP A 131 15.25 -3.89 -12.24
C ASP A 131 14.53 -3.81 -13.58
N GLU A 132 14.39 -4.95 -14.26
CA GLU A 132 13.59 -5.04 -15.50
C GLU A 132 12.09 -4.81 -15.24
N LYS A 133 11.67 -4.82 -13.96
CA LYS A 133 10.27 -4.65 -13.58
C LYS A 133 9.89 -3.18 -13.45
N THR A 134 9.11 -2.73 -14.40
CA THR A 134 8.49 -1.40 -14.40
C THR A 134 7.11 -1.38 -13.71
N THR A 135 6.64 -2.52 -13.24
CA THR A 135 5.34 -2.69 -12.58
C THR A 135 5.47 -3.37 -11.23
N ILE A 136 4.51 -3.11 -10.37
CA ILE A 136 4.25 -3.87 -9.15
C ILE A 136 3.09 -4.81 -9.48
N ASP A 137 3.33 -6.11 -9.37
CA ASP A 137 2.38 -7.14 -9.75
C ASP A 137 1.91 -7.93 -8.54
N VAL A 138 0.60 -8.14 -8.45
CA VAL A 138 -0.05 -8.98 -7.45
C VAL A 138 -0.84 -10.05 -8.18
N GLY A 139 -0.35 -11.28 -8.13
CA GLY A 139 -0.96 -12.42 -8.80
C GLY A 139 -1.86 -13.23 -7.87
N THR A 140 -3.03 -13.60 -8.38
CA THR A 140 -3.89 -14.64 -7.84
C THR A 140 -4.09 -15.73 -8.90
N LYS A 141 -4.67 -16.85 -8.53
CA LYS A 141 -5.04 -17.90 -9.50
C LYS A 141 -6.02 -17.43 -10.56
N LYS A 142 -6.85 -16.45 -10.23
CA LYS A 142 -7.91 -15.94 -11.11
C LYS A 142 -7.48 -14.74 -11.93
N GLN A 143 -6.64 -13.88 -11.38
CA GLN A 143 -6.32 -12.58 -11.99
C GLN A 143 -4.98 -12.05 -11.52
N ASN A 144 -4.32 -11.31 -12.40
CA ASN A 144 -3.17 -10.48 -12.08
C ASN A 144 -3.60 -9.01 -12.00
N TYR A 145 -3.08 -8.32 -10.99
CA TYR A 145 -3.24 -6.89 -10.77
C TYR A 145 -1.87 -6.25 -10.93
N SER A 146 -1.79 -5.18 -11.70
CA SER A 146 -0.54 -4.46 -11.93
C SER A 146 -0.73 -2.96 -11.75
N ILE A 147 0.29 -2.30 -11.23
CA ILE A 147 0.42 -0.85 -11.19
C ILE A 147 1.82 -0.47 -11.64
N GLU A 148 1.93 0.57 -12.49
CA GLU A 148 3.22 1.08 -12.96
C GLU A 148 3.99 1.75 -11.82
N LYS A 149 5.27 1.43 -11.72
CA LYS A 149 6.22 2.14 -10.86
C LYS A 149 6.55 3.49 -11.50
N GLN A 150 6.56 4.52 -10.68
CA GLN A 150 7.05 5.84 -11.09
C GLN A 150 8.28 6.20 -10.26
N ASP A 151 9.32 6.67 -10.92
CA ASP A 151 10.54 7.11 -10.25
C ASP A 151 10.39 8.53 -9.73
N THR A 152 10.00 8.65 -8.47
CA THR A 152 9.80 9.95 -7.83
C THR A 152 11.12 10.65 -7.52
N SER A 153 12.26 9.95 -7.51
CA SER A 153 13.57 10.57 -7.28
C SER A 153 13.94 11.58 -8.39
N ASN A 154 13.43 11.35 -9.60
CA ASN A 154 13.62 12.26 -10.71
C ASN A 154 12.97 13.64 -10.46
N TYR A 155 11.87 13.70 -9.69
CA TYR A 155 11.21 14.95 -9.35
C TYR A 155 12.09 15.82 -8.45
N ALA A 156 12.69 15.23 -7.43
CA ALA A 156 13.60 15.92 -6.55
C ALA A 156 14.87 16.38 -7.28
N ASN A 157 15.42 15.53 -8.16
CA ASN A 157 16.61 15.86 -8.92
C ASN A 157 16.37 17.04 -9.87
N ASP A 158 15.24 17.06 -10.56
CA ASP A 158 14.89 18.15 -11.47
C ASP A 158 14.62 19.48 -10.74
N ILE A 159 13.94 19.41 -9.57
CA ILE A 159 13.75 20.58 -8.71
C ILE A 159 15.12 21.08 -8.19
N PHE A 160 16.01 20.16 -7.78
CA PHE A 160 17.35 20.46 -7.29
C PHE A 160 18.18 21.18 -8.35
N GLU A 161 18.24 20.65 -9.57
CA GLU A 161 18.95 21.27 -10.69
C GLU A 161 18.41 22.65 -11.00
N THR A 162 17.09 22.81 -11.08
CA THR A 162 16.42 24.07 -11.33
C THR A 162 16.69 25.08 -10.22
N SER A 163 16.61 24.69 -8.96
CA SER A 163 16.87 25.57 -7.82
C SER A 163 18.31 26.06 -7.77
N ASN A 164 19.29 25.19 -8.05
CA ASN A 164 20.69 25.52 -7.92
C ASN A 164 21.24 26.30 -9.15
N SER A 165 20.74 26.02 -10.35
CA SER A 165 21.12 26.73 -11.58
C SER A 165 20.45 28.10 -11.74
N SER A 166 19.30 28.32 -11.08
CA SER A 166 18.53 29.55 -11.19
C SER A 166 19.04 30.66 -10.26
N ASN A 167 18.96 31.89 -10.74
CA ASN A 167 19.15 33.07 -9.90
C ASN A 167 17.82 33.41 -9.18
N LEU A 168 17.68 32.96 -7.96
CA LEU A 168 16.46 33.18 -7.17
C LEU A 168 16.25 34.62 -6.67
N ASN A 169 17.14 35.57 -7.03
CA ASN A 169 16.86 36.99 -6.86
C ASN A 169 15.85 37.52 -7.90
N ILE A 170 15.60 36.76 -8.94
CA ILE A 170 14.67 37.11 -10.02
C ILE A 170 13.31 36.45 -9.69
N SER A 171 12.26 37.26 -9.50
CA SER A 171 10.94 36.79 -9.14
C SER A 171 10.35 35.79 -10.15
N GLU A 172 10.63 35.96 -11.43
CA GLU A 172 10.21 35.03 -12.48
C GLU A 172 10.83 33.65 -12.29
N LYS A 173 12.09 33.55 -11.83
CA LYS A 173 12.77 32.28 -11.57
C LYS A 173 12.24 31.59 -10.34
N ILE A 174 11.80 32.33 -9.32
CA ILE A 174 11.07 31.77 -8.17
C ILE A 174 9.73 31.21 -8.64
N LYS A 175 9.02 31.93 -9.50
CA LYS A 175 7.76 31.47 -10.07
C LYS A 175 7.94 30.21 -10.91
N ASP A 176 8.92 30.16 -11.81
CA ASP A 176 9.24 28.97 -12.62
C ASP A 176 9.48 27.73 -11.72
N LEU A 177 10.25 27.92 -10.63
CA LEU A 177 10.52 26.84 -9.67
C LEU A 177 9.24 26.43 -8.89
N SER A 178 8.43 27.40 -8.47
CA SER A 178 7.14 27.18 -7.81
C SER A 178 6.17 26.40 -8.70
N ASP A 179 6.06 26.78 -9.97
CA ASP A 179 5.21 26.11 -10.96
C ASP A 179 5.68 24.65 -11.17
N LYS A 180 7.00 24.40 -11.19
CA LYS A 180 7.59 23.07 -11.29
C LYS A 180 7.26 22.22 -10.05
N VAL A 181 7.41 22.75 -8.84
CA VAL A 181 7.06 22.09 -7.58
C VAL A 181 5.58 21.72 -7.57
N SER A 182 4.72 22.64 -8.00
CA SER A 182 3.26 22.41 -8.10
C SER A 182 2.92 21.31 -9.11
N ALA A 183 3.63 21.27 -10.25
CA ALA A 183 3.44 20.21 -11.24
C ALA A 183 3.79 18.83 -10.68
N TYR A 184 4.92 18.69 -9.96
CA TYR A 184 5.28 17.42 -9.34
C TYR A 184 4.37 17.05 -8.15
N SER A 185 3.88 18.04 -7.40
CA SER A 185 2.86 17.80 -6.38
C SER A 185 1.59 17.21 -7.01
N SER A 186 1.17 17.72 -8.15
CA SER A 186 0.01 17.17 -8.89
C SER A 186 0.28 15.75 -9.41
N GLN A 187 1.50 15.46 -9.87
CA GLN A 187 1.86 14.09 -10.28
C GLN A 187 1.85 13.11 -9.09
N LEU A 188 2.32 13.53 -7.91
CA LEU A 188 2.23 12.72 -6.70
C LEU A 188 0.78 12.46 -6.28
N ASN A 189 -0.12 13.45 -6.42
CA ASN A 189 -1.54 13.26 -6.18
C ASN A 189 -2.13 12.21 -7.12
N ASN A 190 -1.86 12.32 -8.42
CA ASN A 190 -2.31 11.32 -9.40
C ASN A 190 -1.77 9.92 -9.09
N MET A 191 -0.54 9.84 -8.62
CA MET A 191 0.07 8.57 -8.22
C MET A 191 -0.61 8.00 -6.97
N TYR A 192 -0.91 8.83 -5.98
CA TYR A 192 -1.67 8.44 -4.80
C TYR A 192 -3.05 7.87 -5.15
N GLU A 193 -3.76 8.54 -6.07
CA GLU A 193 -5.06 8.06 -6.58
C GLU A 193 -4.94 6.71 -7.29
N LYS A 194 -3.93 6.53 -8.14
CA LYS A 194 -3.66 5.24 -8.79
C LYS A 194 -3.44 4.12 -7.78
N PHE A 195 -2.68 4.38 -6.70
CA PHE A 195 -2.52 3.41 -5.62
C PHE A 195 -3.81 3.18 -4.85
N THR A 196 -4.66 4.19 -4.69
CA THR A 196 -5.99 4.04 -4.08
C THR A 196 -6.87 3.11 -4.90
N ASP A 197 -6.94 3.32 -6.20
CA ASP A 197 -7.70 2.47 -7.11
C ASP A 197 -7.16 1.04 -7.17
N PHE A 198 -5.84 0.90 -7.16
CA PHE A 198 -5.19 -0.41 -7.10
C PHE A 198 -5.56 -1.13 -5.80
N GLY A 199 -5.47 -0.45 -4.66
CA GLY A 199 -5.87 -0.99 -3.37
C GLY A 199 -7.34 -1.39 -3.31
N ASN A 200 -8.24 -0.58 -3.85
CA ASN A 200 -9.68 -0.87 -3.89
C ASN A 200 -9.98 -2.15 -4.71
N LYS A 201 -9.28 -2.34 -5.83
CA LYS A 201 -9.40 -3.57 -6.64
C LYS A 201 -8.93 -4.80 -5.87
N LEU A 202 -7.79 -4.70 -5.18
CA LEU A 202 -7.26 -5.79 -4.35
C LEU A 202 -8.19 -6.12 -3.19
N GLU A 203 -8.73 -5.10 -2.51
CA GLU A 203 -9.67 -5.28 -1.41
C GLU A 203 -10.95 -5.97 -1.86
N SER A 204 -11.52 -5.55 -3.00
CA SER A 204 -12.69 -6.22 -3.58
C SER A 204 -12.40 -7.69 -3.88
N SER A 205 -11.26 -7.98 -4.51
CA SER A 205 -10.85 -9.35 -4.80
C SER A 205 -10.61 -10.17 -3.54
N ALA A 206 -10.01 -9.59 -2.50
CA ALA A 206 -9.81 -10.26 -1.23
C ALA A 206 -11.14 -10.65 -0.57
N LYS A 207 -12.12 -9.74 -0.58
CA LYS A 207 -13.48 -10.01 -0.08
C LYS A 207 -14.15 -11.16 -0.83
N ASP A 208 -14.01 -11.18 -2.16
CA ASP A 208 -14.61 -12.24 -2.98
C ASP A 208 -13.90 -13.58 -2.76
N THR A 209 -12.58 -13.58 -2.62
CA THR A 209 -11.80 -14.79 -2.31
C THR A 209 -12.17 -15.35 -0.92
N ILE A 210 -12.35 -14.48 0.07
CA ILE A 210 -12.81 -14.89 1.41
C ILE A 210 -14.22 -15.49 1.37
N LYS A 211 -15.14 -14.87 0.60
CA LYS A 211 -16.49 -15.45 0.41
C LYS A 211 -16.41 -16.85 -0.22
N GLU A 212 -15.54 -17.04 -1.19
CA GLU A 212 -15.34 -18.35 -1.82
C GLU A 212 -14.75 -19.36 -0.83
N GLN A 213 -13.82 -18.97 0.04
CA GLN A 213 -13.34 -19.83 1.14
C GLN A 213 -14.47 -20.25 2.06
N ILE A 214 -15.34 -19.31 2.44
CA ILE A 214 -16.50 -19.59 3.29
C ILE A 214 -17.47 -20.55 2.60
N ASN A 215 -17.77 -20.34 1.33
CA ASN A 215 -18.64 -21.22 0.55
C ASN A 215 -18.03 -22.63 0.43
N LEU A 216 -16.74 -22.72 0.11
CA LEU A 216 -16.01 -23.97 0.04
C LEU A 216 -16.04 -24.72 1.38
N TYR A 217 -15.90 -23.99 2.49
CA TYR A 217 -16.02 -24.55 3.82
C TYR A 217 -17.44 -25.10 4.10
N ASN A 218 -18.48 -24.32 3.79
CA ASN A 218 -19.88 -24.70 3.98
C ASN A 218 -20.27 -25.91 3.14
N GLU A 219 -19.88 -25.95 1.87
CA GLU A 219 -20.13 -27.07 0.96
C GLU A 219 -19.50 -28.36 1.47
N ASN A 220 -18.40 -28.24 2.16
CA ASN A 220 -17.62 -29.36 2.63
C ASN A 220 -17.94 -29.80 4.07
N GLN A 221 -18.72 -29.03 4.84
CA GLN A 221 -19.23 -29.45 6.17
C GLN A 221 -20.15 -30.65 6.11
N ILE A 222 -20.69 -30.96 4.95
CA ILE A 222 -21.63 -32.09 4.73
C ILE A 222 -20.89 -33.43 4.68
N SER A 223 -19.58 -33.44 4.55
CA SER A 223 -18.75 -34.63 4.48
C SER A 223 -18.32 -35.08 5.87
N LYS A 224 -18.79 -36.25 6.31
CA LYS A 224 -18.71 -36.80 7.68
C LYS A 224 -17.30 -37.13 8.21
N ASP A 225 -16.25 -37.00 7.42
CA ASP A 225 -14.90 -37.51 7.76
C ASP A 225 -13.84 -36.41 8.00
N ARG A 226 -14.26 -35.28 8.60
CA ARG A 226 -13.38 -34.14 8.75
C ARG A 226 -12.77 -33.93 10.12
N ASN A 227 -11.48 -33.63 10.14
CA ASN A 227 -10.79 -33.12 11.33
C ASN A 227 -11.00 -31.60 11.46
N PHE A 228 -12.18 -31.20 11.93
CA PHE A 228 -12.64 -29.84 12.09
C PHE A 228 -11.68 -28.92 12.88
N GLY A 229 -10.98 -29.48 13.87
CA GLY A 229 -10.05 -28.73 14.70
C GLY A 229 -8.81 -28.26 13.94
N LYS A 230 -8.31 -29.09 13.03
CA LYS A 230 -7.13 -28.75 12.22
C LYS A 230 -7.44 -27.66 11.20
N GLU A 231 -8.59 -27.74 10.54
CA GLU A 231 -9.01 -26.75 9.52
C GLU A 231 -9.25 -25.37 10.12
N SER A 232 -9.92 -25.30 11.26
CA SER A 232 -10.14 -24.05 11.97
C SER A 232 -8.82 -23.41 12.42
N SER A 233 -7.86 -24.24 12.86
CA SER A 233 -6.53 -23.79 13.26
C SER A 233 -5.73 -23.26 12.07
N ASP A 234 -5.75 -23.95 10.95
CA ASP A 234 -5.01 -23.56 9.73
C ASP A 234 -5.58 -22.27 9.13
N PHE A 235 -6.92 -22.11 9.11
CA PHE A 235 -7.59 -20.87 8.69
C PHE A 235 -7.22 -19.69 9.59
N THR A 236 -7.28 -19.89 10.90
CA THR A 236 -6.92 -18.85 11.88
C THR A 236 -5.45 -18.48 11.76
N LYS A 237 -4.55 -19.48 11.61
CA LYS A 237 -3.12 -19.26 11.46
C LYS A 237 -2.80 -18.45 10.20
N THR A 238 -3.43 -18.76 9.07
CA THR A 238 -3.25 -18.04 7.81
C THR A 238 -3.67 -16.58 7.96
N ASN A 239 -4.84 -16.33 8.53
CA ASN A 239 -5.32 -14.96 8.77
C ASN A 239 -4.43 -14.17 9.74
N ILE A 240 -3.95 -14.81 10.82
CA ILE A 240 -3.03 -14.16 11.77
C ILE A 240 -1.70 -13.85 11.10
N THR A 241 -1.13 -14.78 10.33
CA THR A 241 0.16 -14.57 9.64
C THR A 241 0.06 -13.44 8.62
N THR A 242 -1.04 -13.35 7.90
CA THR A 242 -1.30 -12.31 6.92
C THR A 242 -1.42 -10.93 7.57
N ASN A 243 -2.20 -10.84 8.66
CA ASN A 243 -2.35 -9.58 9.40
C ASN A 243 -1.06 -9.17 10.11
N ALA A 244 -0.29 -10.13 10.64
CA ALA A 244 1.03 -9.85 11.24
C ALA A 244 2.03 -9.34 10.21
N GLY A 245 2.02 -9.86 8.98
CA GLY A 245 2.86 -9.39 7.88
C GLY A 245 2.55 -7.93 7.50
N TYR A 246 1.27 -7.59 7.43
CA TYR A 246 0.81 -6.21 7.19
C TYR A 246 1.26 -5.24 8.29
N LEU A 247 1.09 -5.63 9.55
CA LEU A 247 1.50 -4.82 10.69
C LEU A 247 3.02 -4.67 10.77
N ALA A 248 3.79 -5.73 10.51
CA ALA A 248 5.25 -5.68 10.50
C ALA A 248 5.79 -4.76 9.40
N ALA A 249 5.22 -4.83 8.19
CA ALA A 249 5.59 -3.94 7.09
C ALA A 249 5.27 -2.46 7.40
N SER A 250 4.13 -2.22 8.04
CA SER A 250 3.72 -0.88 8.48
C SER A 250 4.65 -0.34 9.59
N GLN A 251 5.02 -1.17 10.57
CA GLN A 251 5.90 -0.79 11.68
C GLN A 251 7.35 -0.56 11.23
N ALA A 252 7.89 -1.37 10.32
CA ALA A 252 9.23 -1.19 9.79
C ALA A 252 9.41 0.19 9.15
N ASN A 253 8.40 0.68 8.44
CA ASN A 253 8.40 2.01 7.83
C ASN A 253 8.37 3.14 8.88
N ILE A 254 7.70 2.92 10.03
CA ILE A 254 7.63 3.89 11.13
C ILE A 254 8.96 3.95 11.88
N VAL A 255 9.59 2.81 12.16
CA VAL A 255 10.85 2.73 12.90
C VAL A 255 11.99 3.38 12.11
N GLN A 256 12.05 3.19 10.80
CA GLN A 256 13.05 3.85 9.95
C GLN A 256 12.88 5.37 9.96
N ALA A 257 11.65 5.87 9.90
CA ALA A 257 11.38 7.31 9.98
C ALA A 257 11.78 7.93 11.32
N GLN A 258 11.61 7.18 12.42
CA GLN A 258 12.04 7.62 13.77
C GLN A 258 13.56 7.58 13.93
N SER A 259 14.24 6.56 13.38
CA SER A 259 15.71 6.43 13.45
C SER A 259 16.40 7.55 12.68
N VAL A 260 15.87 7.94 11.53
CA VAL A 260 16.38 9.07 10.74
C VAL A 260 16.22 10.38 11.50
N ARG A 261 15.11 10.57 12.21
CA ARG A 261 14.84 11.76 13.01
C ARG A 261 15.76 11.88 14.23
N LEU A 262 16.16 10.75 14.83
CA LEU A 262 17.10 10.70 15.94
C LEU A 262 18.57 10.91 15.50
N LEU A 263 18.92 10.57 14.25
CA LEU A 263 20.25 10.77 13.69
C LEU A 263 20.44 12.17 13.08
N SER A 264 19.36 12.93 12.93
CA SER A 264 19.38 14.30 12.40
C SER A 264 19.21 15.39 13.47
N SER A 265 19.10 15.00 14.74
CA SER A 265 19.14 15.88 15.91
C SER A 265 20.53 15.87 16.54
#